data_752fac69cbf72d29d1f5dc0b1eff62d8
#
_entry.id   752fac69cbf72d29d1f5dc0b1eff62d8
#
_cell.length_a   1.000
_cell.length_b   1.000
_cell.length_c   1.000
_cell.angle_alpha   90.00
_cell.angle_beta   90.00
_cell.angle_gamma   90.00
#
_symmetry.space_group_name_H-M   'P 1'
#
loop_
_entity.id
_entity.type
_entity.pdbx_description
1 polymer ?
#
loop_
_entity_poly.entity_id
_entity_poly.type
_entity_poly.pdbx_seq_one_letter_code
_entity_poly.pdbx_strand_id
1 'polypeptide(L)'
;MKIKTLLLVFAAVMLFNISAEAQSLPRRVRNVEVQDLDAQKARLPWWGEKNLMIFYVDPDVPKQNDEFITHIEETKRLAGPNIEGFGIINLKDSWYPVPDSVIRQIAESRTAKNGATILCDPDHWVSSAWRLGDCNDKFVIMLVTKAGELVYISKGEMSVEEQQRFIEAADKLR
;
A
#
# COMPACT_ATOMS: atom_id res chain seq x y z
N MET A 1 -61.97 -22.49 -32.85
CA MET A 1 -61.48 -21.86 -31.64
C MET A 1 -59.99 -22.11 -31.54
N LYS A 2 -59.14 -21.09 -31.78
CA LYS A 2 -57.66 -21.22 -31.82
C LYS A 2 -57.10 -20.71 -30.52
N ILE A 3 -56.54 -21.63 -29.74
CA ILE A 3 -55.83 -21.32 -28.48
C ILE A 3 -54.42 -20.83 -28.85
N LYS A 4 -54.15 -19.57 -28.59
CA LYS A 4 -52.82 -18.99 -28.74
C LYS A 4 -51.99 -19.32 -27.50
N THR A 5 -51.02 -20.19 -27.68
CA THR A 5 -50.00 -20.49 -26.64
C THR A 5 -49.04 -19.31 -26.55
N LEU A 6 -49.06 -18.61 -25.39
CA LEU A 6 -48.16 -17.53 -25.07
C LEU A 6 -46.91 -18.14 -24.47
N LEU A 7 -45.80 -18.16 -25.23
CA LEU A 7 -44.48 -18.54 -24.75
C LEU A 7 -43.90 -17.39 -23.92
N LEU A 8 -43.86 -17.55 -22.60
CA LEU A 8 -43.13 -16.66 -21.69
C LEU A 8 -41.66 -17.05 -21.72
N VAL A 9 -40.84 -16.25 -22.41
CA VAL A 9 -39.40 -16.37 -22.36
C VAL A 9 -38.94 -15.71 -21.04
N PHE A 10 -38.60 -16.53 -20.07
CA PHE A 10 -37.96 -16.07 -18.85
C PHE A 10 -36.48 -15.84 -19.15
N ALA A 11 -36.11 -14.59 -19.45
CA ALA A 11 -34.71 -14.19 -19.52
C ALA A 11 -34.15 -14.11 -18.06
N ALA A 12 -33.50 -15.17 -17.64
CA ALA A 12 -32.70 -15.16 -16.40
C ALA A 12 -31.50 -14.26 -16.63
N VAL A 13 -31.61 -13.01 -16.21
CA VAL A 13 -30.45 -12.11 -16.06
C VAL A 13 -29.64 -12.63 -14.89
N MET A 14 -28.61 -13.42 -15.17
CA MET A 14 -27.55 -13.73 -14.21
C MET A 14 -26.83 -12.43 -13.92
N LEU A 15 -27.23 -11.74 -12.87
CA LEU A 15 -26.44 -10.69 -12.24
C LEU A 15 -25.19 -11.38 -11.65
N PHE A 16 -24.10 -11.38 -12.39
CA PHE A 16 -22.79 -11.61 -11.82
C PHE A 16 -22.52 -10.45 -10.86
N ASN A 17 -22.86 -10.66 -9.59
CA ASN A 17 -22.30 -9.86 -8.54
C ASN A 17 -20.79 -10.14 -8.52
N ILE A 18 -20.03 -9.34 -9.26
CA ILE A 18 -18.59 -9.21 -9.04
C ILE A 18 -18.48 -8.47 -7.69
N SER A 19 -18.66 -9.20 -6.61
CA SER A 19 -18.19 -8.76 -5.31
C SER A 19 -16.69 -8.60 -5.50
N ALA A 20 -16.19 -7.36 -5.46
CA ALA A 20 -14.78 -7.12 -5.22
C ALA A 20 -14.48 -7.78 -3.87
N GLU A 21 -14.04 -9.04 -3.91
CA GLU A 21 -13.57 -9.73 -2.73
C GLU A 21 -12.48 -8.85 -2.13
N ALA A 22 -12.79 -8.21 -1.01
CA ALA A 22 -11.78 -7.70 -0.13
C ALA A 22 -10.90 -8.90 0.21
N GLN A 23 -9.75 -9.01 -0.46
CA GLN A 23 -8.90 -10.19 -0.33
C GLN A 23 -8.56 -10.37 1.13
N SER A 24 -8.95 -11.50 1.69
CA SER A 24 -8.72 -11.82 3.11
C SER A 24 -7.24 -11.74 3.46
N LEU A 25 -6.93 -11.17 4.61
CA LEU A 25 -5.61 -11.25 5.22
C LEU A 25 -5.56 -12.44 6.20
N PRO A 26 -4.40 -13.08 6.36
CA PRO A 26 -3.13 -12.85 5.66
C PRO A 26 -3.14 -13.42 4.23
N ARG A 27 -2.32 -12.84 3.34
CA ARG A 27 -2.11 -13.39 2.00
C ARG A 27 -0.65 -13.30 1.57
N ARG A 28 -0.19 -14.25 0.76
CA ARG A 28 1.17 -14.22 0.21
C ARG A 28 1.34 -13.12 -0.83
N VAL A 29 2.45 -12.40 -0.70
CA VAL A 29 2.94 -11.42 -1.67
C VAL A 29 4.38 -11.75 -2.04
N ARG A 30 4.87 -11.13 -3.12
CA ARG A 30 6.23 -11.37 -3.63
C ARG A 30 7.06 -10.09 -3.58
N ASN A 31 8.38 -10.23 -3.56
CA ASN A 31 9.26 -9.10 -3.79
C ASN A 31 9.04 -8.52 -5.19
N VAL A 32 8.88 -7.22 -5.27
CA VAL A 32 8.59 -6.48 -6.51
C VAL A 32 9.81 -5.65 -6.89
N GLU A 33 10.10 -5.56 -8.18
CA GLU A 33 11.04 -4.57 -8.69
C GLU A 33 10.39 -3.19 -8.59
N VAL A 34 11.15 -2.22 -8.10
CA VAL A 34 10.79 -0.81 -7.95
C VAL A 34 11.96 0.04 -8.44
N GLN A 35 11.96 1.32 -8.19
CA GLN A 35 13.11 2.20 -8.45
C GLN A 35 13.60 2.84 -7.14
N ASP A 36 14.89 3.12 -7.09
CA ASP A 36 15.44 4.03 -6.09
C ASP A 36 15.20 5.51 -6.49
N LEU A 37 15.75 6.44 -5.72
CA LEU A 37 15.57 7.88 -5.98
C LEU A 37 16.34 8.35 -7.22
N ASP A 38 17.36 7.61 -7.66
CA ASP A 38 18.12 7.85 -8.91
C ASP A 38 17.47 7.18 -10.14
N ALA A 39 16.22 6.70 -10.00
CA ALA A 39 15.48 5.95 -11.02
C ALA A 39 16.15 4.63 -11.46
N GLN A 40 17.08 4.10 -10.67
CA GLN A 40 17.69 2.80 -10.94
C GLN A 40 16.80 1.67 -10.40
N LYS A 41 16.86 0.51 -11.05
CA LYS A 41 16.13 -0.67 -10.61
C LYS A 41 16.57 -1.10 -9.22
N ALA A 42 15.60 -1.30 -8.34
CA ALA A 42 15.80 -1.74 -6.98
C ALA A 42 14.79 -2.85 -6.59
N ARG A 43 15.08 -3.55 -5.52
CA ARG A 43 14.16 -4.48 -4.86
C ARG A 43 13.75 -3.91 -3.52
N LEU A 44 12.63 -4.41 -2.98
CA LEU A 44 12.23 -4.03 -1.63
C LEU A 44 13.30 -4.46 -0.63
N PRO A 45 13.78 -3.53 0.21
CA PRO A 45 14.87 -3.79 1.13
C PRO A 45 14.43 -4.79 2.22
N TRP A 46 15.39 -5.49 2.81
CA TRP A 46 15.19 -6.47 3.90
C TRP A 46 14.16 -7.57 3.61
N TRP A 47 13.78 -7.76 2.35
CA TRP A 47 12.82 -8.80 1.96
C TRP A 47 13.36 -10.19 2.29
N GLY A 48 12.59 -10.95 3.09
CA GLY A 48 13.00 -12.28 3.55
C GLY A 48 13.98 -12.26 4.73
N GLU A 49 14.45 -11.09 5.14
CA GLU A 49 15.39 -10.92 6.26
C GLU A 49 14.67 -10.44 7.52
N LYS A 50 13.75 -9.47 7.36
CA LYS A 50 12.96 -8.87 8.44
C LYS A 50 11.48 -8.79 8.08
N ASN A 51 10.65 -8.56 9.08
CA ASN A 51 9.29 -8.09 8.87
C ASN A 51 9.34 -6.64 8.38
N LEU A 52 8.40 -6.24 7.54
CA LEU A 52 8.42 -4.96 6.86
C LEU A 52 7.20 -4.12 7.24
N MET A 53 7.46 -2.87 7.57
CA MET A 53 6.46 -1.81 7.71
C MET A 53 6.60 -0.88 6.49
N ILE A 54 5.61 -0.88 5.62
CA ILE A 54 5.70 -0.23 4.31
C ILE A 54 4.68 0.88 4.23
N PHE A 55 5.15 2.08 3.88
CA PHE A 55 4.35 3.26 3.62
C PHE A 55 4.31 3.49 2.10
N TYR A 56 3.20 3.10 1.45
CA TYR A 56 2.99 3.30 0.02
C TYR A 56 2.11 4.53 -0.16
N VAL A 57 2.70 5.61 -0.66
CA VAL A 57 2.12 6.95 -0.55
C VAL A 57 1.93 7.59 -1.92
N ASP A 58 0.72 8.05 -2.20
CA ASP A 58 0.45 8.98 -3.28
C ASP A 58 1.07 10.35 -2.94
N PRO A 59 1.91 10.92 -3.82
CA PRO A 59 2.57 12.20 -3.56
C PRO A 59 1.61 13.39 -3.42
N ASP A 60 0.34 13.26 -3.82
CA ASP A 60 -0.67 14.31 -3.68
C ASP A 60 -1.23 14.42 -2.25
N VAL A 61 -1.08 13.35 -1.45
CA VAL A 61 -1.54 13.29 -0.05
C VAL A 61 -0.44 12.90 0.96
N PRO A 62 0.77 13.50 0.88
CA PRO A 62 1.93 13.05 1.67
C PRO A 62 1.78 13.28 3.18
N LYS A 63 0.81 14.09 3.57
CA LYS A 63 0.53 14.42 4.98
C LYS A 63 -0.64 13.65 5.59
N GLN A 64 -1.28 12.79 4.83
CA GLN A 64 -2.29 11.90 5.37
C GLN A 64 -1.63 11.03 6.45
N ASN A 65 -2.18 10.98 7.66
CA ASN A 65 -1.60 10.32 8.84
C ASN A 65 -0.30 10.95 9.42
N ASP A 66 0.03 12.19 9.10
CA ASP A 66 1.32 12.82 9.47
C ASP A 66 1.54 12.85 11.00
N GLU A 67 0.54 13.20 11.79
CA GLU A 67 0.62 13.20 13.25
C GLU A 67 0.90 11.80 13.82
N PHE A 68 0.22 10.78 13.30
CA PHE A 68 0.40 9.41 13.73
C PHE A 68 1.79 8.88 13.37
N ILE A 69 2.25 9.10 12.13
CA ILE A 69 3.57 8.68 11.67
C ILE A 69 4.68 9.39 12.42
N THR A 70 4.55 10.70 12.61
CA THR A 70 5.52 11.49 13.40
C THR A 70 5.62 10.95 14.84
N HIS A 71 4.49 10.67 15.48
CA HIS A 71 4.48 10.09 16.83
C HIS A 71 5.20 8.72 16.90
N ILE A 72 4.98 7.84 15.92
CA ILE A 72 5.66 6.54 15.84
C ILE A 72 7.17 6.72 15.66
N GLU A 73 7.59 7.63 14.78
CA GLU A 73 9.01 7.90 14.49
C GLU A 73 9.72 8.48 15.69
N GLU A 74 9.18 9.54 16.29
CA GLU A 74 9.79 10.24 17.45
C GLU A 74 9.90 9.34 18.69
N THR A 75 8.87 8.57 18.95
CA THR A 75 8.85 7.67 20.12
C THR A 75 9.58 6.35 19.86
N LYS A 76 9.98 6.07 18.62
CA LYS A 76 10.51 4.76 18.18
C LYS A 76 9.60 3.62 18.60
N ARG A 77 8.29 3.88 18.66
CA ARG A 77 7.27 2.98 19.22
C ARG A 77 7.25 1.61 18.57
N LEU A 78 7.58 1.56 17.27
CA LEU A 78 7.56 0.33 16.49
C LEU A 78 8.96 -0.15 16.08
N ALA A 79 10.03 0.47 16.61
CA ALA A 79 11.39 0.01 16.35
C ALA A 79 11.65 -1.34 17.03
N GLY A 80 12.34 -2.23 16.34
CA GLY A 80 12.69 -3.55 16.87
C GLY A 80 13.69 -4.28 15.97
N PRO A 81 14.38 -5.30 16.49
CA PRO A 81 15.41 -6.01 15.74
C PRO A 81 14.86 -6.80 14.55
N ASN A 82 13.58 -7.16 14.58
CA ASN A 82 12.94 -8.03 13.59
C ASN A 82 12.07 -7.29 12.57
N ILE A 83 11.92 -5.97 12.68
CA ILE A 83 11.07 -5.15 11.80
C ILE A 83 11.83 -3.93 11.29
N GLU A 84 11.63 -3.59 10.03
CA GLU A 84 12.16 -2.38 9.41
C GLU A 84 11.07 -1.65 8.64
N GLY A 85 11.19 -0.31 8.62
CA GLY A 85 10.24 0.57 7.93
C GLY A 85 10.86 1.27 6.73
N PHE A 86 10.09 1.42 5.64
CA PHE A 86 10.49 2.22 4.48
C PHE A 86 9.27 2.75 3.70
N GLY A 87 9.51 3.80 2.93
CA GLY A 87 8.50 4.42 2.08
C GLY A 87 8.60 3.98 0.62
N ILE A 88 7.47 3.94 -0.06
CA ILE A 88 7.39 3.81 -1.53
C ILE A 88 6.47 4.92 -2.03
N ILE A 89 6.97 5.76 -2.93
CA ILE A 89 6.17 6.79 -3.58
C ILE A 89 5.46 6.18 -4.78
N ASN A 90 4.14 6.28 -4.82
CA ASN A 90 3.33 5.92 -5.97
C ASN A 90 3.36 7.06 -7.00
N LEU A 91 4.35 7.07 -7.87
CA LEU A 91 4.52 8.15 -8.86
C LEU A 91 3.44 8.16 -9.93
N LYS A 92 2.80 7.01 -10.18
CA LYS A 92 1.81 6.85 -11.26
C LYS A 92 0.53 7.63 -11.01
N ASP A 93 0.12 7.77 -9.75
CA ASP A 93 -1.14 8.41 -9.40
C ASP A 93 -1.03 9.93 -9.16
N SER A 94 0.18 10.48 -9.19
CA SER A 94 0.35 11.94 -9.12
C SER A 94 -0.40 12.63 -10.26
N TRP A 95 -1.43 13.43 -9.93
CA TRP A 95 -2.25 14.12 -10.93
C TRP A 95 -1.70 15.49 -11.34
N TYR A 96 -0.86 16.07 -10.49
CA TYR A 96 -0.27 17.37 -10.77
C TYR A 96 0.93 17.22 -11.72
N PRO A 97 1.12 18.13 -12.69
CA PRO A 97 2.21 18.05 -13.66
C PRO A 97 3.57 18.37 -13.02
N VAL A 98 3.84 17.78 -11.87
CA VAL A 98 5.16 17.83 -11.24
C VAL A 98 5.99 16.70 -11.84
N PRO A 99 7.13 16.98 -12.47
CA PRO A 99 8.00 15.92 -12.98
C PRO A 99 8.44 14.97 -11.84
N ASP A 100 8.51 13.68 -12.13
CA ASP A 100 8.99 12.66 -11.17
C ASP A 100 10.32 13.05 -10.52
N SER A 101 11.22 13.71 -11.28
CA SER A 101 12.49 14.20 -10.78
C SER A 101 12.36 15.18 -9.61
N VAL A 102 11.33 16.01 -9.61
CA VAL A 102 11.06 16.95 -8.50
C VAL A 102 10.54 16.21 -7.27
N ILE A 103 9.64 15.23 -7.47
CA ILE A 103 9.13 14.38 -6.39
C ILE A 103 10.30 13.62 -5.75
N ARG A 104 11.18 13.03 -6.56
CA ARG A 104 12.38 12.32 -6.08
C ARG A 104 13.32 13.24 -5.29
N GLN A 105 13.56 14.46 -5.75
CA GLN A 105 14.40 15.44 -5.05
C GLN A 105 13.81 15.82 -3.67
N ILE A 106 12.49 15.95 -3.56
CA ILE A 106 11.82 16.17 -2.28
C ILE A 106 12.05 14.96 -1.36
N ALA A 107 11.93 13.74 -1.88
CA ALA A 107 12.17 12.51 -1.14
C ALA A 107 13.65 12.39 -0.70
N GLU A 108 14.61 12.72 -1.54
CA GLU A 108 16.05 12.79 -1.20
C GLU A 108 16.29 13.72 -0.02
N SER A 109 15.68 14.91 -0.03
CA SER A 109 15.77 15.87 1.07
C SER A 109 15.25 15.28 2.39
N ARG A 110 14.20 14.46 2.32
CA ARG A 110 13.64 13.76 3.49
C ARG A 110 14.59 12.66 3.97
N THR A 111 15.11 11.85 3.06
CA THR A 111 16.13 10.83 3.36
C THR A 111 17.36 11.45 4.03
N ALA A 112 17.86 12.55 3.49
CA ALA A 112 19.01 13.25 4.08
C ALA A 112 18.74 13.80 5.48
N LYS A 113 17.49 14.20 5.77
CA LYS A 113 17.10 14.79 7.05
C LYS A 113 16.94 13.75 8.18
N ASN A 114 16.31 12.62 7.89
CA ASN A 114 15.91 11.65 8.92
C ASN A 114 16.41 10.21 8.68
N GLY A 115 17.17 9.97 7.60
CA GLY A 115 17.70 8.64 7.27
C GLY A 115 16.65 7.67 6.72
N ALA A 116 15.44 8.15 6.34
CA ALA A 116 14.40 7.29 5.83
C ALA A 116 14.82 6.61 4.51
N THR A 117 14.55 5.32 4.37
CA THR A 117 14.67 4.63 3.09
C THR A 117 13.41 4.88 2.27
N ILE A 118 13.57 5.45 1.08
CA ILE A 118 12.45 5.78 0.18
C ILE A 118 12.74 5.21 -1.21
N LEU A 119 11.74 4.55 -1.78
CA LEU A 119 11.73 3.97 -3.12
C LEU A 119 10.60 4.59 -3.94
N CYS A 120 10.53 4.28 -5.23
CA CYS A 120 9.52 4.77 -6.14
C CYS A 120 8.87 3.62 -6.91
N ASP A 121 7.56 3.67 -7.03
CA ASP A 121 6.76 2.82 -7.91
C ASP A 121 6.26 3.68 -9.09
N PRO A 122 6.89 3.58 -10.27
CA PRO A 122 6.57 4.46 -11.39
C PRO A 122 5.33 4.03 -12.19
N ASP A 123 4.83 2.81 -12.01
CA ASP A 123 3.75 2.27 -12.84
C ASP A 123 2.89 1.20 -12.13
N HIS A 124 2.52 1.43 -10.87
CA HIS A 124 1.68 0.52 -10.08
C HIS A 124 2.24 -0.91 -9.94
N TRP A 125 3.57 -1.08 -9.99
CA TRP A 125 4.17 -2.42 -9.93
C TRP A 125 3.87 -3.12 -8.60
N VAL A 126 3.92 -2.39 -7.50
CA VAL A 126 3.60 -2.92 -6.16
C VAL A 126 2.10 -3.13 -6.01
N SER A 127 1.30 -2.08 -6.29
CA SER A 127 -0.14 -2.13 -6.10
C SER A 127 -0.80 -3.20 -6.97
N SER A 128 -0.34 -3.38 -8.20
CA SER A 128 -0.82 -4.44 -9.11
C SER A 128 -0.38 -5.82 -8.64
N ALA A 129 0.92 -6.02 -8.34
CA ALA A 129 1.45 -7.32 -7.94
C ALA A 129 0.84 -7.84 -6.63
N TRP A 130 0.52 -6.92 -5.71
CA TRP A 130 -0.05 -7.24 -4.41
C TRP A 130 -1.57 -7.09 -4.38
N ARG A 131 -2.18 -6.75 -5.52
CA ARG A 131 -3.63 -6.55 -5.67
C ARG A 131 -4.17 -5.61 -4.60
N LEU A 132 -3.51 -4.47 -4.43
CA LEU A 132 -3.93 -3.49 -3.44
C LEU A 132 -5.23 -2.77 -3.85
N GLY A 133 -5.59 -2.82 -5.14
CA GLY A 133 -6.70 -2.05 -5.69
C GLY A 133 -6.34 -0.57 -5.80
N ASP A 134 -7.34 0.30 -5.79
CA ASP A 134 -7.16 1.73 -5.93
C ASP A 134 -6.34 2.33 -4.76
N CYS A 135 -5.23 3.01 -5.10
CA CYS A 135 -4.32 3.70 -4.19
C CYS A 135 -4.17 5.20 -4.50
N ASN A 136 -4.94 5.71 -5.48
CA ASN A 136 -4.96 7.13 -5.82
C ASN A 136 -5.51 7.95 -4.65
N ASP A 137 -4.92 9.09 -4.38
CA ASP A 137 -5.23 9.96 -3.24
C ASP A 137 -5.18 9.23 -1.87
N LYS A 138 -4.29 8.24 -1.72
CA LYS A 138 -4.22 7.44 -0.50
C LYS A 138 -2.79 7.28 0.03
N PHE A 139 -2.70 7.37 1.35
CA PHE A 139 -1.57 6.91 2.12
C PHE A 139 -1.88 5.47 2.57
N VAL A 140 -1.17 4.48 2.03
CA VAL A 140 -1.39 3.07 2.33
C VAL A 140 -0.32 2.58 3.30
N ILE A 141 -0.74 2.03 4.42
CA ILE A 141 0.16 1.46 5.44
C ILE A 141 0.00 -0.05 5.42
N MET A 142 1.12 -0.77 5.35
CA MET A 142 1.16 -2.22 5.24
C MET A 142 2.15 -2.85 6.20
N LEU A 143 1.81 -4.06 6.67
CA LEU A 143 2.76 -4.93 7.36
C LEU A 143 2.91 -6.23 6.58
N VAL A 144 4.17 -6.60 6.29
CA VAL A 144 4.52 -7.83 5.60
C VAL A 144 5.48 -8.63 6.47
N THR A 145 5.19 -9.90 6.68
CA THR A 145 6.08 -10.77 7.46
C THR A 145 7.36 -11.10 6.68
N LYS A 146 8.40 -11.50 7.40
CA LYS A 146 9.62 -12.05 6.81
C LYS A 146 9.35 -13.21 5.83
N ALA A 147 8.26 -13.96 6.03
CA ALA A 147 7.84 -15.04 5.13
C ALA A 147 7.14 -14.56 3.85
N GLY A 148 6.96 -13.24 3.67
CA GLY A 148 6.27 -12.67 2.52
C GLY A 148 4.76 -12.78 2.61
N GLU A 149 4.20 -12.60 3.80
CA GLU A 149 2.75 -12.54 4.01
C GLU A 149 2.32 -11.12 4.38
N LEU A 150 1.44 -10.53 3.58
CA LEU A 150 0.76 -9.29 3.92
C LEU A 150 -0.27 -9.60 5.01
N VAL A 151 -0.05 -9.06 6.21
CA VAL A 151 -0.86 -9.34 7.41
C VAL A 151 -1.69 -8.15 7.87
N TYR A 152 -1.37 -6.95 7.39
CA TYR A 152 -2.11 -5.74 7.68
C TYR A 152 -2.08 -4.79 6.48
N ILE A 153 -3.17 -4.10 6.24
CA ILE A 153 -3.29 -3.00 5.29
C ILE A 153 -4.35 -2.00 5.77
N SER A 154 -4.01 -0.72 5.75
CA SER A 154 -4.95 0.40 5.85
C SER A 154 -4.72 1.36 4.70
N LYS A 155 -5.77 2.04 4.24
CA LYS A 155 -5.72 2.98 3.12
C LYS A 155 -6.44 4.26 3.48
N GLY A 156 -5.77 5.36 3.21
CA GLY A 156 -6.28 6.69 3.52
C GLY A 156 -5.98 7.10 4.95
N GLU A 157 -6.73 8.06 5.45
CA GLU A 157 -6.61 8.55 6.82
C GLU A 157 -7.11 7.51 7.82
N MET A 158 -6.29 7.19 8.82
CA MET A 158 -6.60 6.19 9.82
C MET A 158 -7.37 6.79 10.99
N SER A 159 -8.48 6.16 11.37
CA SER A 159 -9.13 6.42 12.65
C SER A 159 -8.25 5.99 13.82
N VAL A 160 -8.57 6.46 15.02
CA VAL A 160 -7.83 6.08 16.25
C VAL A 160 -7.87 4.56 16.46
N GLU A 161 -8.98 3.90 16.16
CA GLU A 161 -9.13 2.46 16.25
C GLU A 161 -8.28 1.72 15.21
N GLU A 162 -8.10 2.29 14.02
CA GLU A 162 -7.21 1.72 12.99
C GLU A 162 -5.74 1.89 13.36
N GLN A 163 -5.36 3.03 13.92
CA GLN A 163 -4.03 3.26 14.46
C GLN A 163 -3.70 2.25 15.57
N GLN A 164 -4.63 2.00 16.48
CA GLN A 164 -4.46 1.02 17.54
C GLN A 164 -4.30 -0.40 16.98
N ARG A 165 -5.15 -0.81 16.02
CA ARG A 165 -5.03 -2.12 15.35
C ARG A 165 -3.70 -2.28 14.61
N PHE A 166 -3.21 -1.21 13.99
CA PHE A 166 -1.90 -1.22 13.35
C PHE A 166 -0.76 -1.44 14.37
N ILE A 167 -0.78 -0.71 15.48
CA ILE A 167 0.19 -0.86 16.56
C ILE A 167 0.20 -2.30 17.10
N GLU A 168 -0.98 -2.86 17.38
CA GLU A 168 -1.10 -4.24 17.86
C GLU A 168 -0.61 -5.29 16.85
N ALA A 169 -0.83 -5.06 15.57
CA ALA A 169 -0.33 -5.93 14.51
C ALA A 169 1.20 -5.83 14.38
N ALA A 170 1.76 -4.61 14.45
CA ALA A 170 3.19 -4.37 14.37
C ALA A 170 3.94 -4.91 15.60
N ASP A 171 3.36 -4.80 16.79
CA ASP A 171 3.95 -5.35 18.03
C ASP A 171 4.19 -6.85 17.97
N LYS A 172 3.37 -7.59 17.22
CA LYS A 172 3.55 -9.03 17.00
C LYS A 172 4.71 -9.37 16.06
N LEU A 173 5.22 -8.37 15.33
CA LEU A 173 6.27 -8.53 14.32
C LEU A 173 7.66 -8.02 14.77
N ARG A 174 7.74 -7.36 15.92
CA ARG A 174 8.95 -6.75 16.45
C ARG A 174 10.03 -7.72 16.93
#